data_b5a1b40c9b847b24f4b8b44fdee5afb9
#
_entry.id   b5a1b40c9b847b24f4b8b44fdee5afb9
#
_cell.length_a   1.000
_cell.length_b   1.000
_cell.length_c   1.000
_cell.angle_alpha   90.00
_cell.angle_beta   90.00
_cell.angle_gamma   90.00
#
_symmetry.space_group_name_H-M   'P 1'
#
loop_
_entity.id
_entity.type
_entity.pdbx_description
1 polymer ?
#
loop_
_entity_poly.entity_id
_entity_poly.type
_entity_poly.pdbx_seq_one_letter_code
_entity_poly.pdbx_strand_id
1 'polypeptide(L)'
;VTTRGQDIVSVLRQQIEQFARAVAMVDVGTVIEVGDGMARIHGLGAAKYNELLQFPNEIMGIAMNLEEDTVAAIILGDYTEIKEGDEVWCTGRIAEVPVGEALIGRVVDPQGRPLDGKGAIKTDKTRPMEFVAPNVTLRKPVDTPVQTGIKAIDSMIPLGRGQRELIIGDRSTGKTAIALDTIINQKGGDLTCIYVAIGQKTSKVARVVADLESYGAMEHTIAVTADASDSVALQYLAPYAGCAMGEEFMVQGGDVLVVYDDLSKHAWAYRQLSLLLRRPPGREAYPGDVFYLHSRLLERAAKYAPEHGGGSLTALPIIETQAGDVAAYIPTNVISITDGQIYVETDLFNAGTRPALNVGLSVSRVGSAAQTKAMKQVAGRLRLELAQYRELAAFAQFGTSELDKATRAQLERGQRLTEILKQPQYVPMTLEKQVMILYAAINGYLDDVAVDKVTAFETDFHRFMEANHPEIGGAIAREKEITAEIEQALKTAIAEFKQGVTY
;
A
#
# COMPACT_ATOMS: atom_id res chain seq x y z
N VAL A 1 17.90 49.24 -41.09
CA VAL A 1 18.66 49.79 -39.93
C VAL A 1 17.84 49.65 -38.63
N THR A 2 16.56 49.21 -38.69
CA THR A 2 15.65 49.11 -37.54
C THR A 2 15.66 47.74 -36.83
N THR A 3 16.25 46.73 -37.43
CA THR A 3 16.25 45.34 -36.89
C THR A 3 17.28 45.12 -35.78
N ARG A 4 18.37 45.83 -35.79
CA ARG A 4 19.45 45.71 -34.77
C ARG A 4 19.10 46.28 -33.38
N GLY A 5 18.19 47.26 -33.32
CA GLY A 5 17.77 47.89 -32.06
C GLY A 5 16.78 46.99 -31.27
N GLN A 6 15.92 46.25 -31.96
CA GLN A 6 14.96 45.37 -31.32
C GLN A 6 15.61 44.10 -30.74
N ASP A 7 16.65 43.57 -31.42
CA ASP A 7 17.40 42.41 -30.94
C ASP A 7 18.22 42.75 -29.66
N ILE A 8 18.79 43.95 -29.60
CA ILE A 8 19.54 44.41 -28.41
C ILE A 8 18.59 44.60 -27.21
N VAL A 9 17.41 45.17 -27.45
CA VAL A 9 16.41 45.35 -26.38
C VAL A 9 15.86 44.02 -25.89
N SER A 10 15.68 43.02 -26.75
CA SER A 10 15.23 41.67 -26.34
C SER A 10 16.30 40.92 -25.55
N VAL A 11 17.57 41.04 -25.95
CA VAL A 11 18.71 40.44 -25.23
C VAL A 11 18.91 41.13 -23.87
N LEU A 12 18.82 42.48 -23.83
CA LEU A 12 18.87 43.21 -22.56
C LEU A 12 17.69 42.88 -21.65
N ARG A 13 16.49 42.70 -22.19
CA ARG A 13 15.32 42.27 -21.42
C ARG A 13 15.51 40.87 -20.86
N GLN A 14 16.00 39.97 -21.65
CA GLN A 14 16.31 38.58 -21.24
C GLN A 14 17.43 38.54 -20.18
N GLN A 15 18.46 39.36 -20.32
CA GLN A 15 19.50 39.50 -19.29
C GLN A 15 18.99 40.17 -18.02
N ILE A 16 18.14 41.19 -18.12
CA ILE A 16 17.49 41.84 -16.97
C ILE A 16 16.53 40.87 -16.26
N GLU A 17 15.78 40.08 -17.00
CA GLU A 17 14.91 39.01 -16.43
C GLU A 17 15.72 37.89 -15.79
N GLN A 18 16.83 37.49 -16.36
CA GLN A 18 17.79 36.56 -15.74
C GLN A 18 18.48 37.20 -14.51
N PHE A 19 18.84 38.47 -14.56
CA PHE A 19 19.40 39.18 -13.42
C PHE A 19 18.37 39.46 -12.32
N ALA A 20 17.11 39.74 -12.66
CA ALA A 20 16.01 39.87 -11.71
C ALA A 20 15.64 38.53 -11.05
N ARG A 21 15.85 37.37 -11.73
CA ARG A 21 15.78 36.06 -11.10
C ARG A 21 16.97 35.75 -10.19
N ALA A 22 18.13 36.35 -10.45
CA ALA A 22 19.34 36.20 -9.61
C ALA A 22 19.37 37.17 -8.39
N VAL A 23 18.49 38.15 -8.32
CA VAL A 23 18.32 39.08 -7.17
C VAL A 23 17.05 38.78 -6.37
N ALA A 24 16.54 37.51 -6.37
CA ALA A 24 15.86 37.02 -5.19
C ALA A 24 16.91 37.02 -4.06
N MET A 25 16.68 37.75 -2.96
CA MET A 25 17.54 37.69 -1.77
C MET A 25 17.54 36.21 -1.31
N VAL A 26 18.53 35.44 -1.75
CA VAL A 26 18.75 34.10 -1.28
C VAL A 26 19.33 34.23 0.10
N ASP A 27 18.59 33.80 1.12
CA ASP A 27 19.08 33.76 2.48
C ASP A 27 20.23 32.74 2.53
N VAL A 28 21.40 33.16 3.01
CA VAL A 28 22.64 32.37 3.00
C VAL A 28 23.04 32.12 4.44
N GLY A 29 23.26 30.87 4.75
CA GLY A 29 23.77 30.40 6.03
C GLY A 29 25.14 29.76 5.91
N THR A 30 25.74 29.43 7.04
CA THR A 30 27.05 28.78 7.14
C THR A 30 26.92 27.49 7.96
N VAL A 31 27.45 26.40 7.45
CA VAL A 31 27.51 25.10 8.18
C VAL A 31 28.41 25.26 9.40
N ILE A 32 27.88 25.01 10.59
CA ILE A 32 28.62 25.05 11.87
C ILE A 32 28.89 23.66 12.45
N GLU A 33 28.12 22.65 12.03
CA GLU A 33 28.29 21.25 12.43
C GLU A 33 27.76 20.37 11.29
N VAL A 34 28.47 19.29 10.92
CA VAL A 34 28.01 18.29 9.96
C VAL A 34 28.42 16.90 10.44
N GLY A 35 27.49 15.93 10.33
CA GLY A 35 27.76 14.55 10.69
C GLY A 35 26.48 13.71 10.63
N ASP A 36 26.64 12.40 10.44
CA ASP A 36 25.55 11.42 10.45
C ASP A 36 24.35 11.73 9.53
N GLY A 37 24.60 12.45 8.40
CA GLY A 37 23.56 12.84 7.45
C GLY A 37 22.76 14.08 7.87
N MET A 38 23.26 14.86 8.81
CA MET A 38 22.67 16.10 9.29
C MET A 38 23.68 17.24 9.19
N ALA A 39 23.20 18.45 8.95
CA ALA A 39 23.97 19.67 9.10
C ALA A 39 23.24 20.66 10.01
N ARG A 40 24.02 21.39 10.82
CA ARG A 40 23.57 22.55 11.58
C ARG A 40 24.11 23.78 10.93
N ILE A 41 23.25 24.75 10.65
CA ILE A 41 23.53 25.89 9.80
C ILE A 41 23.22 27.12 10.64
N HIS A 42 24.17 28.06 10.74
CA HIS A 42 23.96 29.39 11.34
C HIS A 42 23.43 30.35 10.27
N GLY A 43 22.49 31.18 10.63
CA GLY A 43 21.78 32.05 9.70
C GLY A 43 20.53 31.37 9.13
N LEU A 44 20.15 31.66 7.89
CA LEU A 44 18.91 31.18 7.23
C LEU A 44 17.64 31.59 7.99
N GLY A 45 17.57 32.86 8.43
CA GLY A 45 16.45 33.37 9.23
C GLY A 45 15.09 33.36 8.50
N ALA A 46 15.10 33.29 7.17
CA ALA A 46 13.89 33.18 6.35
C ALA A 46 13.50 31.73 5.97
N ALA A 47 14.31 30.73 6.35
CA ALA A 47 14.04 29.33 6.04
C ALA A 47 12.71 28.88 6.62
N LYS A 48 11.98 28.07 5.84
CA LYS A 48 10.71 27.45 6.24
C LYS A 48 10.90 26.00 6.61
N TYR A 49 10.03 25.48 7.46
CA TYR A 49 9.99 24.04 7.75
C TYR A 49 9.72 23.24 6.46
N ASN A 50 10.49 22.16 6.25
CA ASN A 50 10.49 21.34 5.03
C ASN A 50 11.00 22.08 3.77
N GLU A 51 11.65 23.22 3.89
CA GLU A 51 12.26 23.87 2.74
C GLU A 51 13.51 23.13 2.28
N LEU A 52 13.65 23.03 0.96
CA LEU A 52 14.88 22.53 0.33
C LEU A 52 15.99 23.55 0.49
N LEU A 53 17.11 23.09 1.03
CA LEU A 53 18.35 23.85 1.17
C LEU A 53 19.37 23.32 0.19
N GLN A 54 20.11 24.21 -0.45
CA GLN A 54 21.18 23.84 -1.37
C GLN A 54 22.54 24.02 -0.68
N PHE A 55 23.29 22.92 -0.63
CA PHE A 55 24.67 22.84 -0.18
C PHE A 55 25.63 22.91 -1.38
N PRO A 56 26.94 23.05 -1.18
CA PRO A 56 27.93 22.88 -2.23
C PRO A 56 27.75 21.56 -3.01
N ASN A 57 28.30 21.51 -4.22
CA ASN A 57 28.25 20.33 -5.11
C ASN A 57 26.81 19.87 -5.45
N GLU A 58 25.86 20.81 -5.47
CA GLU A 58 24.43 20.52 -5.75
C GLU A 58 23.78 19.55 -4.77
N ILE A 59 24.39 19.31 -3.61
CA ILE A 59 23.79 18.47 -2.58
C ILE A 59 22.58 19.20 -1.98
N MET A 60 21.47 18.49 -1.85
CA MET A 60 20.23 19.03 -1.29
C MET A 60 20.04 18.58 0.15
N GLY A 61 19.42 19.42 0.96
CA GLY A 61 18.96 19.10 2.30
C GLY A 61 17.56 19.64 2.56
N ILE A 62 16.98 19.27 3.68
CA ILE A 62 15.65 19.72 4.11
C ILE A 62 15.75 20.33 5.50
N ALA A 63 15.26 21.54 5.66
CA ALA A 63 15.17 22.22 6.96
C ALA A 63 14.15 21.53 7.87
N MET A 64 14.60 21.03 9.04
CA MET A 64 13.76 20.25 9.95
C MET A 64 13.54 20.89 11.31
N ASN A 65 14.55 21.55 11.88
CA ASN A 65 14.42 22.32 13.10
C ASN A 65 14.82 23.78 12.81
N LEU A 66 13.92 24.68 13.12
CA LEU A 66 14.16 26.12 13.01
C LEU A 66 14.31 26.67 14.42
N GLU A 67 15.51 27.06 14.77
CA GLU A 67 15.87 27.70 16.05
C GLU A 67 16.12 29.17 15.82
N GLU A 68 16.32 29.96 16.86
CA GLU A 68 16.46 31.43 16.76
C GLU A 68 17.61 31.83 15.82
N ASP A 69 18.79 31.22 15.96
CA ASP A 69 19.98 31.57 15.17
C ASP A 69 20.47 30.40 14.29
N THR A 70 19.87 29.25 14.38
CA THR A 70 20.32 28.04 13.66
C THR A 70 19.19 27.26 13.03
N VAL A 71 19.50 26.60 11.91
CA VAL A 71 18.63 25.66 11.23
C VAL A 71 19.31 24.31 11.22
N ALA A 72 18.63 23.26 11.70
CA ALA A 72 19.09 21.90 11.51
C ALA A 72 18.42 21.27 10.29
N ALA A 73 19.25 20.78 9.37
CA ALA A 73 18.81 20.18 8.12
C ALA A 73 19.26 18.72 8.02
N ILE A 74 18.42 17.89 7.40
CA ILE A 74 18.79 16.54 6.97
C ILE A 74 19.31 16.58 5.54
N ILE A 75 20.36 15.83 5.25
CA ILE A 75 21.03 15.85 3.95
C ILE A 75 20.50 14.71 3.08
N LEU A 76 20.14 15.02 1.82
CA LEU A 76 19.54 14.09 0.84
C LEU A 76 20.60 13.48 -0.11
N GLY A 77 21.82 13.40 0.32
CA GLY A 77 22.94 12.90 -0.49
C GLY A 77 24.12 12.47 0.36
N ASP A 78 25.30 12.44 -0.24
CA ASP A 78 26.54 12.14 0.47
C ASP A 78 26.97 13.39 1.28
N TYR A 79 26.81 13.29 2.59
CA TYR A 79 27.18 14.37 3.50
C TYR A 79 28.69 14.48 3.74
N THR A 80 29.49 13.49 3.31
CA THR A 80 30.94 13.49 3.49
C THR A 80 31.66 14.57 2.67
N GLU A 81 30.99 15.09 1.67
CA GLU A 81 31.49 16.20 0.84
C GLU A 81 31.24 17.58 1.45
N ILE A 82 30.40 17.69 2.51
CA ILE A 82 30.07 18.95 3.18
C ILE A 82 31.01 19.16 4.35
N LYS A 83 31.47 20.41 4.54
CA LYS A 83 32.39 20.80 5.59
C LYS A 83 31.85 21.94 6.45
N GLU A 84 32.35 22.04 7.67
CA GLU A 84 32.15 23.25 8.48
C GLU A 84 32.71 24.49 7.77
N GLY A 85 31.95 25.57 7.76
CA GLY A 85 32.25 26.79 7.03
C GLY A 85 31.66 26.86 5.62
N ASP A 86 31.10 25.80 5.10
CA ASP A 86 30.45 25.81 3.78
C ASP A 86 29.19 26.71 3.80
N GLU A 87 28.93 27.37 2.68
CA GLU A 87 27.73 28.16 2.49
C GLU A 87 26.54 27.31 2.09
N VAL A 88 25.36 27.64 2.60
CA VAL A 88 24.09 26.97 2.32
C VAL A 88 23.04 28.00 1.94
N TRP A 89 22.25 27.72 0.92
CA TRP A 89 21.25 28.63 0.39
C TRP A 89 19.83 28.11 0.57
N CYS A 90 18.92 28.99 0.96
CA CYS A 90 17.48 28.73 0.88
C CYS A 90 17.05 28.70 -0.60
N THR A 91 16.28 27.70 -1.00
CA THR A 91 15.77 27.60 -2.38
C THR A 91 14.41 28.25 -2.57
N GLY A 92 13.73 28.62 -1.49
CA GLY A 92 12.34 29.08 -1.50
C GLY A 92 11.32 27.97 -1.84
N ARG A 93 11.76 26.72 -2.06
CA ARG A 93 10.93 25.59 -2.46
C ARG A 93 10.80 24.62 -1.31
N ILE A 94 9.60 24.13 -1.08
CA ILE A 94 9.33 23.01 -0.16
C ILE A 94 9.75 21.70 -0.84
N ALA A 95 10.14 20.70 -0.06
CA ALA A 95 10.49 19.39 -0.57
C ALA A 95 9.36 18.81 -1.44
N GLU A 96 9.65 18.58 -2.71
CA GLU A 96 8.71 18.14 -3.73
C GLU A 96 9.27 16.96 -4.54
N VAL A 97 8.39 16.25 -5.21
CA VAL A 97 8.73 15.09 -6.04
C VAL A 97 8.07 15.23 -7.41
N PRO A 98 8.75 14.78 -8.50
CA PRO A 98 8.13 14.70 -9.81
C PRO A 98 6.95 13.73 -9.79
N VAL A 99 5.88 14.07 -10.54
CA VAL A 99 4.65 13.30 -10.60
C VAL A 99 4.13 13.16 -12.02
N GLY A 100 3.17 12.25 -12.24
CA GLY A 100 2.48 12.07 -13.50
C GLY A 100 2.75 10.70 -14.16
N GLU A 101 2.12 10.48 -15.31
CA GLU A 101 2.12 9.19 -16.02
C GLU A 101 3.51 8.71 -16.44
N ALA A 102 4.47 9.63 -16.64
CA ALA A 102 5.84 9.29 -17.00
C ALA A 102 6.58 8.43 -15.95
N LEU A 103 6.03 8.33 -14.74
CA LEU A 103 6.54 7.51 -13.64
C LEU A 103 6.01 6.06 -13.66
N ILE A 104 4.93 5.79 -14.39
CA ILE A 104 4.35 4.44 -14.47
C ILE A 104 5.37 3.50 -15.15
N GLY A 105 5.59 2.34 -14.57
CA GLY A 105 6.57 1.36 -15.04
C GLY A 105 8.01 1.64 -14.63
N ARG A 106 8.23 2.67 -13.79
CA ARG A 106 9.56 3.10 -13.37
C ARG A 106 9.85 2.70 -11.91
N VAL A 107 11.14 2.53 -11.64
CA VAL A 107 11.68 2.39 -10.28
C VAL A 107 12.47 3.64 -9.96
N VAL A 108 12.06 4.34 -8.90
CA VAL A 108 12.62 5.65 -8.52
C VAL A 108 12.98 5.70 -7.04
N ASP A 109 13.90 6.61 -6.70
CA ASP A 109 14.14 6.97 -5.32
C ASP A 109 13.08 7.99 -4.80
N PRO A 110 13.09 8.34 -3.51
CA PRO A 110 12.15 9.31 -2.95
C PRO A 110 12.25 10.73 -3.54
N GLN A 111 13.33 11.07 -4.23
CA GLN A 111 13.48 12.33 -4.97
C GLN A 111 12.96 12.24 -6.41
N GLY A 112 12.48 11.06 -6.84
CA GLY A 112 12.00 10.81 -8.20
C GLY A 112 13.13 10.53 -9.20
N ARG A 113 14.37 10.30 -8.74
CA ARG A 113 15.48 9.92 -9.61
C ARG A 113 15.33 8.46 -10.04
N PRO A 114 15.48 8.14 -11.34
CA PRO A 114 15.32 6.77 -11.83
C PRO A 114 16.46 5.86 -11.38
N LEU A 115 16.12 4.68 -10.92
CA LEU A 115 17.03 3.62 -10.47
C LEU A 115 17.04 2.41 -11.42
N ASP A 116 16.16 2.39 -12.42
CA ASP A 116 15.89 1.26 -13.33
C ASP A 116 16.76 1.24 -14.59
N GLY A 117 17.66 2.19 -14.76
CA GLY A 117 18.49 2.30 -15.96
C GLY A 117 17.74 2.68 -17.25
N LYS A 118 16.43 2.95 -17.18
CA LYS A 118 15.59 3.30 -18.35
C LYS A 118 15.70 4.77 -18.77
N GLY A 119 16.70 5.51 -18.28
CA GLY A 119 16.96 6.92 -18.61
C GLY A 119 16.11 7.91 -17.80
N ALA A 120 16.31 9.21 -18.08
CA ALA A 120 15.65 10.29 -17.33
C ALA A 120 14.13 10.29 -17.52
N ILE A 121 13.41 10.63 -16.45
CA ILE A 121 11.94 10.77 -16.45
C ILE A 121 11.62 12.20 -16.90
N LYS A 122 10.85 12.32 -17.96
CA LYS A 122 10.44 13.63 -18.48
C LYS A 122 9.06 13.99 -17.97
N THR A 123 9.01 14.84 -16.97
CA THR A 123 7.78 15.44 -16.46
C THR A 123 8.08 16.86 -16.00
N ASP A 124 7.18 17.79 -16.28
CA ASP A 124 7.25 19.18 -15.84
C ASP A 124 6.42 19.40 -14.55
N LYS A 125 5.75 18.34 -14.07
CA LYS A 125 4.88 18.42 -12.90
C LYS A 125 5.64 17.96 -11.66
N THR A 126 5.53 18.76 -10.60
CA THR A 126 6.00 18.39 -9.25
C THR A 126 4.87 18.56 -8.25
N ARG A 127 4.99 17.88 -7.12
CA ARG A 127 4.04 17.94 -6.01
C ARG A 127 4.79 17.97 -4.68
N PRO A 128 4.39 18.80 -3.71
CA PRO A 128 4.95 18.74 -2.37
C PRO A 128 4.82 17.35 -1.76
N MET A 129 5.90 16.83 -1.18
CA MET A 129 5.90 15.52 -0.53
C MET A 129 4.98 15.50 0.69
N GLU A 130 5.01 16.56 1.50
CA GLU A 130 4.08 16.76 2.61
C GLU A 130 2.97 17.73 2.19
N PHE A 131 1.74 17.26 2.30
CA PHE A 131 0.54 18.02 1.99
C PHE A 131 -0.55 17.74 3.00
N VAL A 132 -1.45 18.70 3.17
CA VAL A 132 -2.57 18.58 4.10
C VAL A 132 -3.57 17.52 3.59
N ALA A 133 -3.96 16.61 4.47
CA ALA A 133 -4.97 15.60 4.14
C ALA A 133 -6.30 16.25 3.68
N PRO A 134 -7.03 15.61 2.75
CA PRO A 134 -8.33 16.09 2.31
C PRO A 134 -9.28 16.28 3.49
N ASN A 135 -9.95 17.42 3.58
CA ASN A 135 -10.91 17.66 4.64
C ASN A 135 -12.22 16.85 4.40
N VAL A 136 -13.11 16.84 5.38
CA VAL A 136 -14.36 16.06 5.35
C VAL A 136 -15.29 16.44 4.20
N THR A 137 -15.27 17.70 3.74
CA THR A 137 -16.14 18.18 2.65
C THR A 137 -15.76 17.64 1.28
N LEU A 138 -14.50 17.23 1.10
CA LEU A 138 -14.00 16.65 -0.14
C LEU A 138 -14.26 15.13 -0.22
N ARG A 139 -14.53 14.49 0.91
CA ARG A 139 -14.61 13.03 1.02
C ARG A 139 -16.00 12.49 0.75
N LYS A 140 -16.06 11.33 0.13
CA LYS A 140 -17.24 10.47 0.02
C LYS A 140 -17.00 9.18 0.83
N PRO A 141 -18.06 8.55 1.39
CA PRO A 141 -17.96 7.22 1.97
C PRO A 141 -17.42 6.18 0.97
N VAL A 142 -16.63 5.24 1.47
CA VAL A 142 -16.07 4.15 0.67
C VAL A 142 -17.17 3.14 0.34
N ASP A 143 -17.46 2.98 -0.95
CA ASP A 143 -18.57 2.16 -1.47
C ASP A 143 -18.18 1.31 -2.68
N THR A 144 -16.92 1.38 -3.12
CA THR A 144 -16.43 0.67 -4.31
C THR A 144 -15.31 -0.29 -3.90
N PRO A 145 -15.36 -1.59 -4.28
CA PRO A 145 -14.35 -2.55 -3.87
C PRO A 145 -13.01 -2.31 -4.58
N VAL A 146 -11.91 -2.60 -3.86
CA VAL A 146 -10.63 -3.01 -4.43
C VAL A 146 -10.58 -4.52 -4.39
N GLN A 147 -10.57 -5.18 -5.53
CA GLN A 147 -10.46 -6.63 -5.61
C GLN A 147 -8.99 -7.00 -5.39
N THR A 148 -8.70 -7.71 -4.30
CA THR A 148 -7.34 -8.18 -4.02
C THR A 148 -6.98 -9.43 -4.83
N GLY A 149 -7.99 -10.13 -5.32
CA GLY A 149 -7.85 -11.44 -5.96
C GLY A 149 -7.59 -12.57 -4.97
N ILE A 150 -7.63 -12.29 -3.66
CA ILE A 150 -7.42 -13.28 -2.59
C ILE A 150 -8.77 -13.61 -1.96
N LYS A 151 -9.24 -14.85 -2.15
CA LYS A 151 -10.56 -15.31 -1.69
C LYS A 151 -10.85 -14.96 -0.23
N ALA A 152 -9.88 -15.21 0.64
CA ALA A 152 -10.01 -14.98 2.08
C ALA A 152 -10.19 -13.51 2.42
N ILE A 153 -9.52 -12.60 1.71
CA ILE A 153 -9.60 -11.16 1.93
C ILE A 153 -10.88 -10.60 1.32
N ASP A 154 -11.12 -10.83 0.04
CA ASP A 154 -12.27 -10.27 -0.67
C ASP A 154 -13.61 -10.71 -0.08
N SER A 155 -13.67 -11.94 0.48
CA SER A 155 -14.87 -12.43 1.14
C SER A 155 -15.04 -11.98 2.59
N MET A 156 -13.96 -11.90 3.39
CA MET A 156 -14.07 -11.71 4.84
C MET A 156 -13.58 -10.35 5.33
N ILE A 157 -12.60 -9.75 4.67
CA ILE A 157 -11.99 -8.48 5.07
C ILE A 157 -11.90 -7.60 3.83
N PRO A 158 -13.04 -7.22 3.23
CA PRO A 158 -13.05 -6.53 1.95
C PRO A 158 -12.38 -5.16 2.06
N LEU A 159 -11.63 -4.83 1.03
CA LEU A 159 -10.93 -3.57 0.85
C LEU A 159 -11.72 -2.67 -0.10
N GLY A 160 -11.88 -1.40 0.26
CA GLY A 160 -12.56 -0.41 -0.57
C GLY A 160 -11.63 0.69 -1.10
N ARG A 161 -12.00 1.27 -2.23
CA ARG A 161 -11.27 2.40 -2.84
C ARG A 161 -11.34 3.63 -1.94
N GLY A 162 -10.18 4.09 -1.48
CA GLY A 162 -10.04 5.18 -0.52
C GLY A 162 -9.93 4.73 0.95
N GLN A 163 -9.93 3.43 1.22
CA GLN A 163 -9.74 2.85 2.54
C GLN A 163 -8.27 2.77 2.93
N ARG A 164 -8.00 2.78 4.24
CA ARG A 164 -6.70 2.47 4.85
C ARG A 164 -6.80 1.13 5.55
N GLU A 165 -6.20 0.10 4.99
CA GLU A 165 -6.23 -1.24 5.57
C GLU A 165 -4.82 -1.70 5.92
N LEU A 166 -4.56 -1.96 7.19
CA LEU A 166 -3.27 -2.37 7.69
C LEU A 166 -3.03 -3.86 7.42
N ILE A 167 -1.84 -4.22 6.89
CA ILE A 167 -1.37 -5.60 6.88
C ILE A 167 -0.34 -5.76 8.01
N ILE A 168 -0.64 -6.57 9.02
CA ILE A 168 0.17 -6.70 10.23
C ILE A 168 0.48 -8.16 10.55
N GLY A 169 1.68 -8.41 11.04
CA GLY A 169 2.15 -9.73 11.47
C GLY A 169 3.67 -9.82 11.54
N ASP A 170 4.17 -10.96 11.97
CA ASP A 170 5.60 -11.19 12.15
C ASP A 170 6.36 -11.23 10.82
N ARG A 171 7.68 -11.20 10.91
CA ARG A 171 8.54 -11.25 9.73
C ARG A 171 8.34 -12.55 8.96
N SER A 172 8.33 -12.46 7.61
CA SER A 172 8.23 -13.60 6.68
C SER A 172 6.92 -14.41 6.75
N THR A 173 5.82 -13.82 7.23
CA THR A 173 4.50 -14.45 7.30
C THR A 173 3.64 -14.25 6.04
N GLY A 174 4.16 -13.58 5.00
CA GLY A 174 3.45 -13.39 3.73
C GLY A 174 2.82 -12.01 3.54
N LYS A 175 3.09 -11.01 4.41
CA LYS A 175 2.54 -9.64 4.29
C LYS A 175 2.79 -9.00 2.91
N THR A 176 4.05 -9.00 2.47
CA THR A 176 4.45 -8.49 1.14
C THR A 176 3.76 -9.26 0.02
N ALA A 177 3.57 -10.60 0.16
CA ALA A 177 2.88 -11.42 -0.84
C ALA A 177 1.42 -10.97 -1.04
N ILE A 178 0.69 -10.70 0.03
CA ILE A 178 -0.68 -10.16 -0.03
C ILE A 178 -0.72 -8.85 -0.80
N ALA A 179 0.23 -7.94 -0.52
CA ALA A 179 0.32 -6.66 -1.22
C ALA A 179 0.63 -6.83 -2.71
N LEU A 180 1.56 -7.73 -3.06
CA LEU A 180 1.93 -8.01 -4.46
C LEU A 180 0.79 -8.68 -5.22
N ASP A 181 0.10 -9.66 -4.63
CA ASP A 181 -1.07 -10.29 -5.24
C ASP A 181 -2.17 -9.26 -5.52
N THR A 182 -2.37 -8.31 -4.59
CA THR A 182 -3.32 -7.20 -4.78
C THR A 182 -2.92 -6.31 -5.96
N ILE A 183 -1.63 -5.98 -6.12
CA ILE A 183 -1.11 -5.19 -7.25
C ILE A 183 -1.26 -5.98 -8.56
N ILE A 184 -0.87 -7.25 -8.58
CA ILE A 184 -0.95 -8.13 -9.77
C ILE A 184 -2.40 -8.25 -10.25
N ASN A 185 -3.35 -8.34 -9.32
CA ASN A 185 -4.78 -8.45 -9.65
C ASN A 185 -5.35 -7.18 -10.32
N GLN A 186 -4.66 -6.03 -10.26
CA GLN A 186 -5.13 -4.80 -10.92
C GLN A 186 -4.78 -4.75 -12.41
N LYS A 187 -4.05 -5.75 -12.94
CA LYS A 187 -3.68 -5.80 -14.36
C LYS A 187 -4.90 -5.73 -15.27
N GLY A 188 -4.88 -4.76 -16.20
CA GLY A 188 -5.99 -4.50 -17.11
C GLY A 188 -7.18 -3.78 -16.48
N GLY A 189 -7.08 -3.40 -15.22
CA GLY A 189 -8.05 -2.56 -14.51
C GLY A 189 -7.76 -1.07 -14.63
N ASP A 190 -8.43 -0.29 -13.81
CA ASP A 190 -8.38 1.18 -13.76
C ASP A 190 -7.58 1.73 -12.57
N LEU A 191 -6.98 0.86 -11.75
CA LEU A 191 -6.17 1.27 -10.60
C LEU A 191 -4.70 1.46 -10.98
N THR A 192 -4.14 2.64 -10.66
CA THR A 192 -2.70 2.86 -10.64
C THR A 192 -2.15 2.41 -9.30
N CYS A 193 -1.07 1.61 -9.32
CA CYS A 193 -0.46 1.09 -8.11
C CYS A 193 0.86 1.80 -7.81
N ILE A 194 1.15 2.01 -6.53
CA ILE A 194 2.43 2.52 -6.06
C ILE A 194 2.96 1.60 -4.97
N TYR A 195 4.11 1.00 -5.20
CA TYR A 195 4.79 0.18 -4.21
C TYR A 195 5.96 0.97 -3.60
N VAL A 196 5.87 1.25 -2.31
CA VAL A 196 6.90 2.00 -1.58
C VAL A 196 7.69 1.05 -0.69
N ALA A 197 8.94 0.78 -1.06
CA ALA A 197 9.88 -0.02 -0.26
C ALA A 197 10.66 0.89 0.69
N ILE A 198 10.55 0.66 2.00
CA ILE A 198 11.15 1.51 3.04
C ILE A 198 12.14 0.69 3.86
N GLY A 199 13.43 1.02 3.80
CA GLY A 199 14.48 0.35 4.56
C GLY A 199 14.58 -1.16 4.30
N GLN A 200 14.14 -1.62 3.14
CA GLN A 200 14.24 -3.02 2.72
C GLN A 200 15.64 -3.31 2.17
N LYS A 201 16.04 -4.58 2.18
CA LYS A 201 17.29 -4.98 1.52
C LYS A 201 17.14 -4.80 0.01
N THR A 202 18.15 -4.24 -0.66
CA THR A 202 18.19 -4.04 -2.12
C THR A 202 17.84 -5.31 -2.89
N SER A 203 18.36 -6.47 -2.46
CA SER A 203 18.05 -7.77 -3.08
C SER A 203 16.58 -8.17 -2.95
N LYS A 204 15.88 -7.78 -1.86
CA LYS A 204 14.44 -8.02 -1.71
C LYS A 204 13.65 -7.11 -2.63
N VAL A 205 14.03 -5.84 -2.73
CA VAL A 205 13.38 -4.87 -3.62
C VAL A 205 13.53 -5.29 -5.08
N ALA A 206 14.76 -5.65 -5.49
CA ALA A 206 15.01 -6.15 -6.83
C ALA A 206 14.17 -7.37 -7.20
N ARG A 207 13.97 -8.30 -6.26
CA ARG A 207 13.09 -9.45 -6.44
C ARG A 207 11.63 -9.04 -6.59
N VAL A 208 11.14 -8.12 -5.75
CA VAL A 208 9.75 -7.62 -5.85
C VAL A 208 9.50 -6.97 -7.21
N VAL A 209 10.43 -6.13 -7.69
CA VAL A 209 10.32 -5.50 -9.01
C VAL A 209 10.32 -6.56 -10.12
N ALA A 210 11.24 -7.56 -10.07
CA ALA A 210 11.27 -8.65 -11.02
C ALA A 210 9.99 -9.50 -11.01
N ASP A 211 9.43 -9.78 -9.83
CA ASP A 211 8.14 -10.48 -9.69
C ASP A 211 7.02 -9.66 -10.36
N LEU A 212 6.90 -8.36 -10.07
CA LEU A 212 5.91 -7.48 -10.70
C LEU A 212 6.09 -7.38 -12.22
N GLU A 213 7.32 -7.30 -12.73
CA GLU A 213 7.61 -7.32 -14.16
C GLU A 213 7.21 -8.64 -14.82
N SER A 214 7.50 -9.78 -14.19
CA SER A 214 7.19 -11.11 -14.72
C SER A 214 5.69 -11.35 -14.90
N TYR A 215 4.87 -10.75 -14.03
CA TYR A 215 3.40 -10.80 -14.11
C TYR A 215 2.81 -9.64 -14.95
N GLY A 216 3.64 -8.74 -15.49
CA GLY A 216 3.22 -7.57 -16.25
C GLY A 216 2.55 -6.49 -15.40
N ALA A 217 2.73 -6.53 -14.08
CA ALA A 217 2.12 -5.57 -13.17
C ALA A 217 2.83 -4.22 -13.14
N MET A 218 4.08 -4.14 -13.61
CA MET A 218 4.78 -2.87 -13.76
C MET A 218 4.11 -1.92 -14.77
N GLU A 219 3.28 -2.43 -15.69
CA GLU A 219 2.56 -1.59 -16.68
C GLU A 219 1.59 -0.59 -16.02
N HIS A 220 1.20 -0.81 -14.77
CA HIS A 220 0.31 0.07 -13.98
C HIS A 220 0.89 0.40 -12.61
N THR A 221 2.20 0.17 -12.39
CA THR A 221 2.83 0.31 -11.08
C THR A 221 4.04 1.27 -11.14
N ILE A 222 4.16 2.12 -10.12
CA ILE A 222 5.34 2.92 -9.80
C ILE A 222 6.00 2.29 -8.58
N ALA A 223 7.30 2.00 -8.64
CA ALA A 223 8.07 1.54 -7.50
C ALA A 223 8.94 2.67 -6.94
N VAL A 224 8.70 3.05 -5.68
CA VAL A 224 9.51 4.03 -4.95
C VAL A 224 10.34 3.28 -3.92
N THR A 225 11.66 3.44 -3.94
CA THR A 225 12.52 2.69 -3.04
C THR A 225 13.52 3.57 -2.32
N ALA A 226 13.57 3.40 -1.00
CA ALA A 226 14.69 3.80 -0.15
C ALA A 226 15.16 2.55 0.59
N ASP A 227 16.26 1.98 0.17
CA ASP A 227 16.72 0.72 0.73
C ASP A 227 17.47 0.90 2.06
N ALA A 228 17.89 -0.21 2.67
CA ALA A 228 18.51 -0.18 4.00
C ALA A 228 19.92 0.47 4.01
N SER A 229 20.55 0.64 2.84
CA SER A 229 21.85 1.32 2.68
C SER A 229 21.70 2.81 2.39
N ASP A 230 20.51 3.25 1.99
CA ASP A 230 20.23 4.66 1.77
C ASP A 230 20.21 5.47 3.07
N SER A 231 20.39 6.77 2.94
CA SER A 231 20.33 7.67 4.08
C SER A 231 18.99 7.56 4.81
N VAL A 232 19.01 7.76 6.12
CA VAL A 232 17.79 7.75 6.96
C VAL A 232 16.79 8.81 6.49
N ALA A 233 17.29 9.91 5.91
CA ALA A 233 16.47 10.96 5.32
C ALA A 233 15.64 10.45 4.14
N LEU A 234 16.22 9.66 3.23
CA LEU A 234 15.50 9.07 2.11
C LEU A 234 14.46 8.03 2.59
N GLN A 235 14.80 7.22 3.59
CA GLN A 235 13.85 6.28 4.19
C GLN A 235 12.66 7.00 4.84
N TYR A 236 12.89 8.15 5.46
CA TYR A 236 11.84 9.01 6.01
C TYR A 236 10.95 9.61 4.92
N LEU A 237 11.51 10.06 3.80
CA LEU A 237 10.77 10.71 2.73
C LEU A 237 9.99 9.73 1.84
N ALA A 238 10.43 8.49 1.72
CA ALA A 238 9.87 7.51 0.76
C ALA A 238 8.34 7.39 0.81
N PRO A 239 7.67 7.20 1.97
CA PRO A 239 6.23 7.08 2.00
C PRO A 239 5.51 8.36 1.61
N TYR A 240 6.06 9.54 1.93
CA TYR A 240 5.48 10.81 1.54
C TYR A 240 5.61 11.07 0.04
N ALA A 241 6.74 10.70 -0.56
CA ALA A 241 6.96 10.77 -2.00
C ALA A 241 5.98 9.86 -2.75
N GLY A 242 5.85 8.60 -2.34
CA GLY A 242 4.88 7.68 -2.93
C GLY A 242 3.44 8.16 -2.78
N CYS A 243 3.08 8.70 -1.63
CA CYS A 243 1.76 9.31 -1.41
C CYS A 243 1.51 10.49 -2.35
N ALA A 244 2.47 11.42 -2.48
CA ALA A 244 2.35 12.58 -3.37
C ALA A 244 2.22 12.18 -4.84
N MET A 245 2.95 11.14 -5.29
CA MET A 245 2.79 10.57 -6.63
C MET A 245 1.37 10.03 -6.84
N GLY A 246 0.81 9.34 -5.84
CA GLY A 246 -0.57 8.83 -5.89
C GLY A 246 -1.63 9.91 -5.90
N GLU A 247 -1.44 10.94 -5.10
CA GLU A 247 -2.39 12.07 -5.05
C GLU A 247 -2.54 12.81 -6.38
N GLU A 248 -1.51 12.84 -7.22
CA GLU A 248 -1.61 13.43 -8.55
C GLU A 248 -2.68 12.73 -9.40
N PHE A 249 -2.69 11.40 -9.39
CA PHE A 249 -3.71 10.62 -10.11
C PHE A 249 -5.08 10.76 -9.45
N MET A 250 -5.15 10.73 -8.11
CA MET A 250 -6.41 10.90 -7.37
C MET A 250 -7.10 12.22 -7.69
N VAL A 251 -6.35 13.33 -7.72
CA VAL A 251 -6.88 14.67 -8.03
C VAL A 251 -7.38 14.76 -9.49
N GLN A 252 -6.80 13.98 -10.39
CA GLN A 252 -7.25 13.87 -11.78
C GLN A 252 -8.48 12.97 -11.97
N GLY A 253 -9.03 12.42 -10.88
CA GLY A 253 -10.20 11.53 -10.90
C GLY A 253 -9.86 10.05 -11.04
N GLY A 254 -8.57 9.68 -11.03
CA GLY A 254 -8.12 8.29 -11.06
C GLY A 254 -8.19 7.61 -9.69
N ASP A 255 -8.20 6.30 -9.70
CA ASP A 255 -8.13 5.47 -8.50
C ASP A 255 -6.71 4.94 -8.30
N VAL A 256 -6.20 5.00 -7.08
CA VAL A 256 -4.82 4.66 -6.74
C VAL A 256 -4.77 3.71 -5.55
N LEU A 257 -3.85 2.75 -5.62
CA LEU A 257 -3.45 1.89 -4.51
C LEU A 257 -2.00 2.18 -4.13
N VAL A 258 -1.74 2.57 -2.89
CA VAL A 258 -0.38 2.77 -2.37
C VAL A 258 -0.08 1.73 -1.30
N VAL A 259 0.98 0.97 -1.49
CA VAL A 259 1.51 0.00 -0.52
C VAL A 259 2.74 0.60 0.17
N TYR A 260 2.79 0.59 1.49
CA TYR A 260 3.96 1.04 2.28
C TYR A 260 4.62 -0.17 2.96
N ASP A 261 5.69 -0.71 2.39
CA ASP A 261 6.44 -1.89 2.89
C ASP A 261 7.83 -1.48 3.44
N ASP A 262 8.01 -1.18 4.74
CA ASP A 262 7.02 -1.18 5.82
C ASP A 262 7.12 0.10 6.69
N LEU A 263 6.03 0.45 7.35
CA LEU A 263 5.99 1.62 8.24
C LEU A 263 6.70 1.41 9.58
N SER A 264 7.02 0.17 9.97
CA SER A 264 7.87 -0.08 11.14
C SER A 264 9.26 0.52 10.94
N LYS A 265 9.86 0.30 9.75
CA LYS A 265 11.15 0.88 9.39
C LYS A 265 11.07 2.39 9.20
N HIS A 266 9.96 2.90 8.68
CA HIS A 266 9.72 4.34 8.62
C HIS A 266 9.76 4.97 10.02
N ALA A 267 9.12 4.35 11.01
CA ALA A 267 9.18 4.81 12.39
C ALA A 267 10.62 4.75 12.96
N TRP A 268 11.39 3.70 12.63
CA TRP A 268 12.79 3.60 13.05
C TRP A 268 13.65 4.71 12.44
N ALA A 269 13.47 4.98 11.14
CA ALA A 269 14.14 6.09 10.46
C ALA A 269 13.81 7.43 11.15
N TYR A 270 12.54 7.67 11.43
CA TYR A 270 12.13 8.91 12.11
C TYR A 270 12.67 9.01 13.54
N ARG A 271 12.74 7.92 14.28
CA ARG A 271 13.38 7.87 15.61
C ARG A 271 14.85 8.25 15.51
N GLN A 272 15.58 7.69 14.55
CA GLN A 272 17.00 8.00 14.34
C GLN A 272 17.19 9.49 13.97
N LEU A 273 16.42 10.01 13.02
CA LEU A 273 16.46 11.42 12.66
C LEU A 273 16.15 12.33 13.84
N SER A 274 15.16 11.99 14.65
CA SER A 274 14.78 12.79 15.83
C SER A 274 15.88 12.83 16.88
N LEU A 275 16.58 11.73 17.10
CA LEU A 275 17.74 11.68 18.01
C LEU A 275 18.92 12.50 17.47
N LEU A 276 19.22 12.43 16.17
CA LEU A 276 20.24 13.24 15.53
C LEU A 276 19.93 14.75 15.64
N LEU A 277 18.65 15.11 15.45
CA LEU A 277 18.15 16.48 15.63
C LEU A 277 18.04 16.89 17.12
N ARG A 278 18.53 16.06 18.06
CA ARG A 278 18.49 16.30 19.51
C ARG A 278 17.09 16.57 20.07
N ARG A 279 16.03 16.03 19.41
CA ARG A 279 14.67 16.10 19.94
C ARG A 279 14.55 15.17 21.17
N PRO A 280 13.83 15.58 22.22
CA PRO A 280 13.71 14.76 23.43
C PRO A 280 13.00 13.44 23.12
N PRO A 281 13.59 12.28 23.50
CA PRO A 281 12.99 10.97 23.31
C PRO A 281 11.83 10.72 24.28
N GLY A 282 10.79 10.05 23.81
CA GLY A 282 9.68 9.53 24.58
C GLY A 282 9.74 8.01 24.77
N ARG A 283 8.56 7.36 24.72
CA ARG A 283 8.45 5.89 24.86
C ARG A 283 9.27 5.18 23.77
N GLU A 284 10.06 4.18 24.18
CA GLU A 284 10.93 3.38 23.30
C GLU A 284 11.90 4.23 22.45
N ALA A 285 12.30 5.39 22.99
CA ALA A 285 13.12 6.41 22.34
C ALA A 285 12.49 7.04 21.07
N TYR A 286 11.22 6.81 20.78
CA TYR A 286 10.51 7.53 19.74
C TYR A 286 10.21 8.98 20.17
N PRO A 287 10.19 9.94 19.22
CA PRO A 287 9.76 11.29 19.55
C PRO A 287 8.25 11.34 19.85
N GLY A 288 7.82 12.35 20.59
CA GLY A 288 6.43 12.48 21.03
C GLY A 288 5.40 12.58 19.91
N ASP A 289 5.83 12.96 18.71
CA ASP A 289 5.00 13.13 17.52
C ASP A 289 5.01 11.93 16.56
N VAL A 290 5.50 10.76 16.97
CA VAL A 290 5.53 9.56 16.11
C VAL A 290 4.13 9.10 15.68
N PHE A 291 3.10 9.35 16.47
CA PHE A 291 1.71 9.13 16.04
C PHE A 291 1.36 10.03 14.86
N TYR A 292 1.72 11.30 14.94
CA TYR A 292 1.46 12.28 13.88
C TYR A 292 2.25 11.97 12.60
N LEU A 293 3.43 11.36 12.70
CA LEU A 293 4.19 10.86 11.54
C LEU A 293 3.33 10.00 10.62
N HIS A 294 2.65 9.00 11.17
CA HIS A 294 1.83 8.07 10.40
C HIS A 294 0.42 8.59 10.13
N SER A 295 -0.18 9.35 11.07
CA SER A 295 -1.53 9.87 10.86
C SER A 295 -1.59 10.90 9.74
N ARG A 296 -0.63 11.84 9.66
CA ARG A 296 -0.58 12.82 8.57
C ARG A 296 -0.31 12.20 7.19
N LEU A 297 0.34 11.03 7.13
CA LEU A 297 0.52 10.25 5.91
C LEU A 297 -0.77 9.53 5.54
N LEU A 298 -1.30 8.72 6.45
CA LEU A 298 -2.42 7.81 6.17
C LEU A 298 -3.76 8.52 6.03
N GLU A 299 -3.95 9.68 6.67
CA GLU A 299 -5.15 10.50 6.48
C GLU A 299 -5.26 11.12 5.08
N ARG A 300 -4.20 11.12 4.29
CA ARG A 300 -4.22 11.53 2.88
C ARG A 300 -4.95 10.52 2.00
N ALA A 301 -5.04 9.26 2.42
CA ALA A 301 -5.86 8.25 1.76
C ALA A 301 -7.35 8.56 1.98
N ALA A 302 -8.08 8.70 0.87
CA ALA A 302 -9.48 9.07 0.86
C ALA A 302 -10.15 8.74 -0.47
N LYS A 303 -11.48 8.76 -0.50
CA LYS A 303 -12.27 8.79 -1.72
C LYS A 303 -12.89 10.17 -1.87
N TYR A 304 -12.67 10.83 -3.01
CA TYR A 304 -13.25 12.13 -3.30
C TYR A 304 -14.71 12.01 -3.73
N ALA A 305 -15.49 13.01 -3.39
CA ALA A 305 -16.84 13.15 -3.91
C ALA A 305 -16.81 13.47 -5.42
N PRO A 306 -17.82 13.05 -6.20
CA PRO A 306 -17.84 13.25 -7.65
C PRO A 306 -17.66 14.70 -8.09
N GLU A 307 -18.20 15.66 -7.31
CA GLU A 307 -18.04 17.10 -7.54
C GLU A 307 -16.61 17.60 -7.37
N HIS A 308 -15.74 16.79 -6.77
CA HIS A 308 -14.32 17.06 -6.55
C HIS A 308 -13.40 16.12 -7.36
N GLY A 309 -13.93 15.53 -8.45
CA GLY A 309 -13.17 14.66 -9.35
C GLY A 309 -13.42 13.16 -9.16
N GLY A 310 -13.95 12.72 -8.00
CA GLY A 310 -14.36 11.33 -7.77
C GLY A 310 -13.24 10.30 -7.60
N GLY A 311 -11.97 10.70 -7.70
CA GLY A 311 -10.83 9.81 -7.56
C GLY A 311 -10.63 9.28 -6.14
N SER A 312 -9.81 8.26 -5.99
CA SER A 312 -9.48 7.70 -4.68
C SER A 312 -8.01 7.35 -4.52
N LEU A 313 -7.53 7.39 -3.28
CA LEU A 313 -6.24 6.86 -2.86
C LEU A 313 -6.46 5.87 -1.73
N THR A 314 -6.17 4.61 -1.99
CA THR A 314 -6.28 3.50 -1.05
C THR A 314 -4.90 3.21 -0.47
N ALA A 315 -4.78 3.07 0.84
CA ALA A 315 -3.51 2.82 1.50
C ALA A 315 -3.47 1.40 2.10
N LEU A 316 -2.41 0.66 1.78
CA LEU A 316 -2.05 -0.61 2.40
C LEU A 316 -0.72 -0.47 3.15
N PRO A 317 -0.72 0.10 4.36
CA PRO A 317 0.46 0.09 5.22
C PRO A 317 0.76 -1.33 5.70
N ILE A 318 2.05 -1.67 5.77
CA ILE A 318 2.55 -2.91 6.36
C ILE A 318 3.26 -2.58 7.66
N ILE A 319 2.94 -3.33 8.71
CA ILE A 319 3.63 -3.28 10.01
C ILE A 319 4.21 -4.66 10.33
N GLU A 320 5.47 -4.68 10.77
CA GLU A 320 6.13 -5.88 11.26
C GLU A 320 6.01 -5.95 12.79
N THR A 321 5.44 -7.06 13.30
CA THR A 321 5.42 -7.38 14.72
C THR A 321 6.58 -8.28 15.09
N GLN A 322 6.81 -8.42 16.39
CA GLN A 322 7.75 -9.38 16.97
C GLN A 322 6.98 -10.33 17.89
N ALA A 323 7.07 -11.62 17.64
CA ALA A 323 6.37 -12.66 18.41
C ALA A 323 4.84 -12.41 18.53
N GLY A 324 4.23 -11.88 17.48
CA GLY A 324 2.78 -11.60 17.45
C GLY A 324 2.32 -10.43 18.33
N ASP A 325 3.24 -9.62 18.89
CA ASP A 325 2.89 -8.52 19.79
C ASP A 325 2.25 -7.34 19.01
N VAL A 326 0.93 -7.37 18.90
CA VAL A 326 0.12 -6.27 18.32
C VAL A 326 -0.10 -5.12 19.31
N ALA A 327 0.24 -5.30 20.59
CA ALA A 327 0.10 -4.28 21.63
C ALA A 327 1.33 -3.37 21.74
N ALA A 328 2.38 -3.64 20.97
CA ALA A 328 3.57 -2.79 20.89
C ALA A 328 3.21 -1.37 20.40
N TYR A 329 4.11 -0.41 20.64
CA TYR A 329 3.82 1.02 20.49
C TYR A 329 3.46 1.42 19.06
N ILE A 330 4.26 1.05 18.06
CA ILE A 330 3.99 1.40 16.66
C ILE A 330 2.77 0.64 16.10
N PRO A 331 2.63 -0.69 16.28
CA PRO A 331 1.42 -1.41 15.89
C PRO A 331 0.14 -0.78 16.40
N THR A 332 0.02 -0.46 17.69
CA THR A 332 -1.19 0.14 18.28
C THR A 332 -1.52 1.51 17.69
N ASN A 333 -0.49 2.33 17.41
CA ASN A 333 -0.68 3.61 16.76
C ASN A 333 -1.29 3.44 15.36
N VAL A 334 -0.73 2.55 14.53
CA VAL A 334 -1.20 2.38 13.15
C VAL A 334 -2.56 1.70 13.09
N ILE A 335 -2.85 0.72 13.96
CA ILE A 335 -4.20 0.11 14.10
C ILE A 335 -5.25 1.17 14.39
N SER A 336 -4.93 2.18 15.22
CA SER A 336 -5.87 3.24 15.58
C SER A 336 -6.12 4.24 14.43
N ILE A 337 -5.14 4.44 13.54
CA ILE A 337 -5.23 5.35 12.40
C ILE A 337 -5.98 4.72 11.23
N THR A 338 -5.86 3.40 11.04
CA THR A 338 -6.40 2.67 9.90
C THR A 338 -7.88 2.29 10.08
N ASP A 339 -8.55 1.98 8.95
CA ASP A 339 -9.95 1.58 8.90
C ASP A 339 -10.14 0.06 9.08
N GLY A 340 -9.12 -0.62 9.55
CA GLY A 340 -9.08 -2.05 9.81
C GLY A 340 -7.69 -2.63 9.66
N GLN A 341 -7.59 -3.95 9.87
CA GLN A 341 -6.34 -4.69 9.75
C GLN A 341 -6.54 -6.11 9.22
N ILE A 342 -5.61 -6.54 8.40
CA ILE A 342 -5.38 -7.91 7.95
C ILE A 342 -4.27 -8.48 8.84
N TYR A 343 -4.62 -9.34 9.82
CA TYR A 343 -3.66 -9.95 10.72
C TYR A 343 -3.15 -11.29 10.18
N VAL A 344 -1.85 -11.36 9.95
CA VAL A 344 -1.16 -12.55 9.42
C VAL A 344 -0.39 -13.24 10.55
N GLU A 345 -0.77 -14.47 10.87
CA GLU A 345 -0.31 -15.20 12.05
C GLU A 345 0.75 -16.24 11.71
N THR A 346 1.82 -16.28 12.52
CA THR A 346 2.96 -17.18 12.34
C THR A 346 2.57 -18.64 12.46
N ASP A 347 1.70 -18.98 13.42
CA ASP A 347 1.30 -20.38 13.67
C ASP A 347 0.48 -20.93 12.49
N LEU A 348 -0.42 -20.14 11.93
CA LEU A 348 -1.16 -20.49 10.71
C LEU A 348 -0.23 -20.67 9.51
N PHE A 349 0.77 -19.80 9.38
CA PHE A 349 1.76 -19.89 8.31
C PHE A 349 2.57 -21.20 8.40
N ASN A 350 3.04 -21.54 9.59
CA ASN A 350 3.80 -22.75 9.86
C ASN A 350 2.94 -24.01 9.72
N ALA A 351 1.64 -23.93 10.03
CA ALA A 351 0.67 -25.00 9.80
C ALA A 351 0.29 -25.18 8.31
N GLY A 352 0.87 -24.36 7.41
CA GLY A 352 0.61 -24.48 5.96
C GLY A 352 -0.67 -23.78 5.49
N THR A 353 -1.36 -23.01 6.33
CA THR A 353 -2.48 -22.17 5.93
C THR A 353 -1.96 -20.91 5.24
N ARG A 354 -2.23 -20.75 3.94
CA ARG A 354 -1.75 -19.61 3.14
C ARG A 354 -2.88 -19.08 2.25
N PRO A 355 -3.20 -17.77 2.37
CA PRO A 355 -2.61 -16.80 3.29
C PRO A 355 -2.86 -17.15 4.76
N ALA A 356 -1.90 -16.83 5.62
CA ALA A 356 -1.95 -17.16 7.04
C ALA A 356 -2.83 -16.17 7.83
N LEU A 357 -4.03 -15.96 7.35
CA LEU A 357 -4.96 -14.94 7.79
C LEU A 357 -5.71 -15.37 9.06
N ASN A 358 -5.53 -14.65 10.15
CA ASN A 358 -6.38 -14.81 11.32
C ASN A 358 -7.66 -13.99 11.16
N VAL A 359 -8.75 -14.64 10.74
CA VAL A 359 -10.05 -14.00 10.51
C VAL A 359 -10.68 -13.44 11.80
N GLY A 360 -10.29 -13.94 12.99
CA GLY A 360 -10.80 -13.47 14.28
C GLY A 360 -10.24 -12.12 14.71
N LEU A 361 -8.97 -11.87 14.39
CA LEU A 361 -8.26 -10.63 14.71
C LEU A 361 -8.28 -9.62 13.54
N SER A 362 -8.63 -10.07 12.35
CA SER A 362 -8.73 -9.23 11.17
C SER A 362 -10.10 -8.57 11.08
N VAL A 363 -10.11 -7.28 10.76
CA VAL A 363 -11.33 -6.46 10.72
C VAL A 363 -11.24 -5.46 9.56
N SER A 364 -12.31 -5.33 8.78
CA SER A 364 -12.53 -4.18 7.90
C SER A 364 -13.70 -3.35 8.44
N ARG A 365 -13.45 -2.09 8.80
CA ARG A 365 -14.52 -1.19 9.30
C ARG A 365 -15.45 -0.71 8.19
N VAL A 366 -15.01 -0.74 6.95
CA VAL A 366 -15.85 -0.50 5.77
C VAL A 366 -16.76 -1.70 5.50
N GLY A 367 -16.23 -2.90 5.66
CA GLY A 367 -16.96 -4.15 5.60
C GLY A 367 -17.69 -4.35 4.27
N SER A 368 -18.92 -4.83 4.33
CA SER A 368 -19.69 -5.20 3.13
C SER A 368 -20.03 -4.01 2.20
N ALA A 369 -19.85 -2.74 2.62
CA ALA A 369 -19.97 -1.61 1.71
C ALA A 369 -18.93 -1.66 0.56
N ALA A 370 -17.75 -2.25 0.83
CA ALA A 370 -16.69 -2.49 -0.13
C ALA A 370 -16.80 -3.86 -0.84
N GLN A 371 -17.96 -4.45 -0.95
CA GLN A 371 -18.19 -5.70 -1.67
C GLN A 371 -19.23 -5.53 -2.77
N THR A 372 -19.07 -6.29 -3.87
CA THR A 372 -20.12 -6.46 -4.86
C THR A 372 -21.31 -7.21 -4.25
N LYS A 373 -22.50 -7.08 -4.83
CA LYS A 373 -23.68 -7.82 -4.36
C LYS A 373 -23.45 -9.33 -4.42
N ALA A 374 -22.82 -9.84 -5.48
CA ALA A 374 -22.49 -11.25 -5.64
C ALA A 374 -21.60 -11.77 -4.49
N MET A 375 -20.55 -11.01 -4.13
CA MET A 375 -19.68 -11.40 -3.01
C MET A 375 -20.44 -11.34 -1.67
N LYS A 376 -21.28 -10.32 -1.44
CA LYS A 376 -22.11 -10.23 -0.22
C LYS A 376 -23.01 -11.45 -0.01
N GLN A 377 -23.60 -11.96 -1.11
CA GLN A 377 -24.53 -13.10 -1.07
C GLN A 377 -23.83 -14.39 -0.57
N VAL A 378 -22.54 -14.54 -0.85
CA VAL A 378 -21.75 -15.70 -0.40
C VAL A 378 -20.99 -15.44 0.91
N ALA A 379 -20.42 -14.26 1.09
CA ALA A 379 -19.54 -13.95 2.21
C ALA A 379 -20.22 -13.97 3.58
N GLY A 380 -21.50 -13.58 3.65
CA GLY A 380 -22.24 -13.51 4.93
C GLY A 380 -22.35 -14.86 5.61
N ARG A 381 -22.72 -15.91 4.88
CA ARG A 381 -22.80 -17.29 5.39
C ARG A 381 -21.44 -17.86 5.70
N LEU A 382 -20.45 -17.61 4.84
CA LEU A 382 -19.07 -18.07 5.03
C LEU A 382 -18.48 -17.62 6.39
N ARG A 383 -18.65 -16.35 6.72
CA ARG A 383 -18.18 -15.80 8.01
C ARG A 383 -18.83 -16.50 9.21
N LEU A 384 -20.13 -16.74 9.14
CA LEU A 384 -20.86 -17.40 10.21
C LEU A 384 -20.38 -18.85 10.40
N GLU A 385 -20.27 -19.60 9.32
CA GLU A 385 -19.84 -21.01 9.36
C GLU A 385 -18.39 -21.16 9.85
N LEU A 386 -17.49 -20.26 9.45
CA LEU A 386 -16.11 -20.25 9.95
C LEU A 386 -15.98 -19.82 11.42
N ALA A 387 -16.84 -18.92 11.89
CA ALA A 387 -16.89 -18.54 13.30
C ALA A 387 -17.35 -19.74 14.16
N GLN A 388 -18.43 -20.42 13.77
CA GLN A 388 -18.92 -21.64 14.42
C GLN A 388 -17.86 -22.76 14.39
N TYR A 389 -17.20 -22.97 13.25
CA TYR A 389 -16.13 -23.95 13.13
C TYR A 389 -15.01 -23.72 14.15
N ARG A 390 -14.57 -22.46 14.34
CA ARG A 390 -13.50 -22.14 15.30
C ARG A 390 -13.88 -22.46 16.72
N GLU A 391 -15.10 -22.11 17.14
CA GLU A 391 -15.62 -22.43 18.46
C GLU A 391 -15.64 -23.95 18.65
N LEU A 392 -16.19 -24.68 17.70
CA LEU A 392 -16.26 -26.13 17.76
C LEU A 392 -14.88 -26.82 17.70
N ALA A 393 -13.95 -26.31 16.88
CA ALA A 393 -12.59 -26.85 16.78
C ALA A 393 -11.82 -26.71 18.08
N ALA A 394 -12.01 -25.61 18.83
CA ALA A 394 -11.43 -25.42 20.13
C ALA A 394 -11.94 -26.47 21.15
N PHE A 395 -13.23 -26.80 21.13
CA PHE A 395 -13.80 -27.86 21.96
C PHE A 395 -13.35 -29.27 21.50
N ALA A 396 -13.22 -29.51 20.20
CA ALA A 396 -12.82 -30.80 19.65
C ALA A 396 -11.39 -31.22 20.06
N GLN A 397 -10.53 -30.30 20.45
CA GLN A 397 -9.20 -30.59 20.99
C GLN A 397 -9.24 -31.36 22.31
N PHE A 398 -10.33 -31.26 23.07
CA PHE A 398 -10.51 -31.96 24.35
C PHE A 398 -11.14 -33.34 24.22
N GLY A 399 -11.54 -33.80 23.02
CA GLY A 399 -12.05 -35.13 22.73
C GLY A 399 -13.17 -35.11 21.70
N THR A 400 -13.00 -35.87 20.62
CA THR A 400 -13.99 -35.97 19.52
C THR A 400 -14.98 -37.13 19.66
N SER A 401 -14.76 -38.03 20.64
CA SER A 401 -15.53 -39.27 20.77
C SER A 401 -17.00 -39.09 21.18
N GLU A 402 -17.36 -37.95 21.74
CA GLU A 402 -18.72 -37.64 22.25
C GLU A 402 -19.50 -36.66 21.36
N LEU A 403 -18.94 -36.20 20.22
CA LEU A 403 -19.63 -35.25 19.36
C LEU A 403 -20.81 -35.90 18.64
N ASP A 404 -21.95 -35.24 18.66
CA ASP A 404 -23.11 -35.64 17.89
C ASP A 404 -22.86 -35.55 16.37
N LYS A 405 -23.71 -36.19 15.57
CA LYS A 405 -23.56 -36.27 14.12
C LYS A 405 -23.63 -34.88 13.46
N ALA A 406 -24.42 -33.95 13.98
CA ALA A 406 -24.59 -32.62 13.42
C ALA A 406 -23.33 -31.77 13.67
N THR A 407 -22.81 -31.78 14.90
CA THR A 407 -21.56 -31.07 15.28
C THR A 407 -20.37 -31.60 14.48
N ARG A 408 -20.29 -32.93 14.25
CA ARG A 408 -19.23 -33.51 13.39
C ARG A 408 -19.35 -33.03 11.96
N ALA A 409 -20.53 -32.99 11.37
CA ALA A 409 -20.76 -32.50 10.03
C ALA A 409 -20.37 -30.99 9.90
N GLN A 410 -20.66 -30.18 10.93
CA GLN A 410 -20.21 -28.77 10.96
C GLN A 410 -18.68 -28.63 11.02
N LEU A 411 -18.01 -29.46 11.81
CA LEU A 411 -16.54 -29.48 11.86
C LEU A 411 -15.92 -29.85 10.50
N GLU A 412 -16.42 -30.90 9.87
CA GLU A 412 -15.95 -31.34 8.56
C GLU A 412 -16.19 -30.29 7.48
N ARG A 413 -17.35 -29.65 7.48
CA ARG A 413 -17.64 -28.52 6.58
C ARG A 413 -16.69 -27.36 6.82
N GLY A 414 -16.46 -26.95 8.06
CA GLY A 414 -15.54 -25.90 8.42
C GLY A 414 -14.10 -26.17 8.00
N GLN A 415 -13.65 -27.43 8.07
CA GLN A 415 -12.34 -27.84 7.54
C GLN A 415 -12.26 -27.61 6.03
N ARG A 416 -13.27 -28.02 5.27
CA ARG A 416 -13.33 -27.83 3.81
C ARG A 416 -13.38 -26.35 3.43
N LEU A 417 -14.14 -25.52 4.17
CA LEU A 417 -14.16 -24.07 4.00
C LEU A 417 -12.79 -23.45 4.25
N THR A 418 -12.07 -23.94 5.25
CA THR A 418 -10.70 -23.47 5.53
C THR A 418 -9.75 -23.84 4.39
N GLU A 419 -9.88 -25.07 3.83
CA GLU A 419 -9.06 -25.49 2.67
C GLU A 419 -9.38 -24.66 1.41
N ILE A 420 -10.66 -24.38 1.13
CA ILE A 420 -11.06 -23.55 -0.01
C ILE A 420 -10.50 -22.13 0.05
N LEU A 421 -10.28 -21.60 1.23
CA LEU A 421 -9.73 -20.25 1.41
C LEU A 421 -8.21 -20.19 1.22
N LYS A 422 -7.53 -21.35 1.19
CA LYS A 422 -6.11 -21.37 0.83
C LYS A 422 -5.93 -21.01 -0.64
N GLN A 423 -4.85 -20.29 -0.92
CA GLN A 423 -4.54 -19.83 -2.26
C GLN A 423 -3.02 -19.68 -2.41
N PRO A 424 -2.42 -20.20 -3.48
CA PRO A 424 -1.00 -20.01 -3.73
C PRO A 424 -0.68 -18.55 -4.03
N GLN A 425 0.53 -18.13 -3.71
CA GLN A 425 1.06 -16.81 -4.01
C GLN A 425 1.16 -16.60 -5.53
N TYR A 426 0.94 -15.37 -5.97
CA TYR A 426 0.98 -14.93 -7.38
C TYR A 426 -0.08 -15.58 -8.28
N VAL A 427 -1.14 -16.06 -7.69
CA VAL A 427 -2.29 -16.61 -8.42
C VAL A 427 -3.58 -15.89 -7.94
N PRO A 428 -3.70 -14.58 -8.17
CA PRO A 428 -4.93 -13.87 -7.84
C PRO A 428 -6.09 -14.41 -8.68
N MET A 429 -7.28 -14.43 -8.08
CA MET A 429 -8.48 -15.00 -8.67
C MET A 429 -9.50 -13.90 -8.96
N THR A 430 -10.12 -13.94 -10.13
CA THR A 430 -11.17 -12.99 -10.51
C THR A 430 -12.42 -13.14 -9.66
N LEU A 431 -13.24 -12.09 -9.59
CA LEU A 431 -14.46 -12.04 -8.76
C LEU A 431 -15.39 -13.21 -9.02
N GLU A 432 -15.69 -13.49 -10.29
CA GLU A 432 -16.61 -14.56 -10.69
C GLU A 432 -16.13 -15.94 -10.26
N LYS A 433 -14.83 -16.23 -10.38
CA LYS A 433 -14.25 -17.49 -9.91
C LYS A 433 -14.38 -17.63 -8.41
N GLN A 434 -14.04 -16.58 -7.65
CA GLN A 434 -14.20 -16.55 -6.20
C GLN A 434 -15.65 -16.81 -5.81
N VAL A 435 -16.60 -16.09 -6.42
CA VAL A 435 -18.03 -16.21 -6.10
C VAL A 435 -18.55 -17.62 -6.40
N MET A 436 -18.21 -18.21 -7.55
CA MET A 436 -18.67 -19.55 -7.94
C MET A 436 -18.18 -20.64 -6.98
N ILE A 437 -16.90 -20.64 -6.63
CA ILE A 437 -16.36 -21.65 -5.71
C ILE A 437 -16.86 -21.47 -4.27
N LEU A 438 -16.95 -20.23 -3.79
CA LEU A 438 -17.52 -19.95 -2.48
C LEU A 438 -19.01 -20.32 -2.41
N TYR A 439 -19.76 -20.07 -3.50
CA TYR A 439 -21.15 -20.50 -3.59
C TYR A 439 -21.27 -22.04 -3.49
N ALA A 440 -20.43 -22.77 -4.20
CA ALA A 440 -20.40 -24.24 -4.12
C ALA A 440 -20.08 -24.73 -2.70
N ALA A 441 -19.08 -24.12 -2.05
CA ALA A 441 -18.63 -24.50 -0.72
C ALA A 441 -19.72 -24.26 0.35
N ILE A 442 -20.34 -23.08 0.39
CA ILE A 442 -21.33 -22.72 1.42
C ILE A 442 -22.69 -23.44 1.23
N ASN A 443 -23.01 -23.89 0.02
CA ASN A 443 -24.25 -24.64 -0.25
C ASN A 443 -24.07 -26.17 -0.13
N GLY A 444 -22.93 -26.65 0.41
CA GLY A 444 -22.72 -28.04 0.76
C GLY A 444 -22.33 -28.94 -0.40
N TYR A 445 -22.00 -28.38 -1.58
CA TYR A 445 -21.58 -29.22 -2.72
C TYR A 445 -20.21 -29.86 -2.54
N LEU A 446 -19.46 -29.48 -1.51
CA LEU A 446 -18.18 -30.08 -1.13
C LEU A 446 -18.30 -31.05 0.07
N ASP A 447 -19.49 -31.25 0.63
CA ASP A 447 -19.65 -32.05 1.87
C ASP A 447 -19.22 -33.51 1.73
N ASP A 448 -19.25 -34.06 0.53
CA ASP A 448 -18.80 -35.41 0.16
C ASP A 448 -17.36 -35.48 -0.38
N VAL A 449 -16.70 -34.34 -0.53
CA VAL A 449 -15.30 -34.23 -0.99
C VAL A 449 -14.35 -34.41 0.19
N ALA A 450 -13.35 -35.28 0.06
CA ALA A 450 -12.32 -35.43 1.09
C ALA A 450 -11.49 -34.14 1.23
N VAL A 451 -11.10 -33.79 2.46
CA VAL A 451 -10.43 -32.50 2.76
C VAL A 451 -9.15 -32.29 1.93
N ASP A 452 -8.37 -33.36 1.74
CA ASP A 452 -7.14 -33.37 0.92
C ASP A 452 -7.39 -33.22 -0.59
N LYS A 453 -8.64 -33.39 -1.03
CA LYS A 453 -9.06 -33.27 -2.44
C LYS A 453 -9.71 -31.92 -2.78
N VAL A 454 -9.98 -31.08 -1.80
CA VAL A 454 -10.68 -29.80 -1.98
C VAL A 454 -9.97 -28.89 -3.01
N THR A 455 -8.64 -28.81 -2.97
CA THR A 455 -7.86 -28.01 -3.93
C THR A 455 -7.94 -28.55 -5.36
N ALA A 456 -7.95 -29.90 -5.50
CA ALA A 456 -8.13 -30.53 -6.80
C ALA A 456 -9.53 -30.27 -7.36
N PHE A 457 -10.56 -30.41 -6.50
CA PHE A 457 -11.95 -30.07 -6.83
C PHE A 457 -12.07 -28.63 -7.35
N GLU A 458 -11.49 -27.64 -6.64
CA GLU A 458 -11.50 -26.24 -7.05
C GLU A 458 -10.89 -26.03 -8.44
N THR A 459 -9.73 -26.65 -8.69
CA THR A 459 -9.03 -26.54 -9.97
C THR A 459 -9.84 -27.10 -11.12
N ASP A 460 -10.39 -28.29 -10.94
CA ASP A 460 -11.18 -28.97 -11.98
C ASP A 460 -12.54 -28.30 -12.17
N PHE A 461 -13.16 -27.79 -11.09
CA PHE A 461 -14.39 -27.02 -11.14
C PHE A 461 -14.23 -25.76 -11.98
N HIS A 462 -13.19 -24.97 -11.75
CA HIS A 462 -12.95 -23.78 -12.56
C HIS A 462 -12.70 -24.10 -14.02
N ARG A 463 -11.93 -25.17 -14.30
CA ARG A 463 -11.67 -25.62 -15.67
C ARG A 463 -12.98 -26.06 -16.37
N PHE A 464 -13.83 -26.79 -15.65
CA PHE A 464 -15.14 -27.20 -16.15
C PHE A 464 -16.04 -26.01 -16.46
N MET A 465 -16.15 -25.05 -15.52
CA MET A 465 -16.97 -23.85 -15.70
C MET A 465 -16.51 -22.99 -16.89
N GLU A 466 -15.20 -22.83 -17.06
CA GLU A 466 -14.63 -22.07 -18.19
C GLU A 466 -14.88 -22.76 -19.55
N ALA A 467 -14.83 -24.08 -19.57
CA ALA A 467 -14.98 -24.86 -20.81
C ALA A 467 -16.44 -25.05 -21.23
N ASN A 468 -17.34 -25.30 -20.27
CA ASN A 468 -18.73 -25.72 -20.58
C ASN A 468 -19.76 -24.63 -20.28
N HIS A 469 -19.51 -23.73 -19.33
CA HIS A 469 -20.45 -22.72 -18.86
C HIS A 469 -19.82 -21.32 -18.71
N PRO A 470 -19.05 -20.81 -19.70
CA PRO A 470 -18.39 -19.49 -19.61
C PRO A 470 -19.37 -18.33 -19.43
N GLU A 471 -20.62 -18.50 -19.88
CA GLU A 471 -21.69 -17.50 -19.78
C GLU A 471 -22.05 -17.19 -18.32
N ILE A 472 -21.95 -18.16 -17.40
CA ILE A 472 -22.28 -17.97 -15.98
C ILE A 472 -21.26 -17.04 -15.34
N GLY A 473 -19.96 -17.33 -15.52
CA GLY A 473 -18.89 -16.46 -15.05
C GLY A 473 -19.00 -15.06 -15.66
N GLY A 474 -19.21 -14.96 -16.97
CA GLY A 474 -19.41 -13.70 -17.68
C GLY A 474 -20.61 -12.89 -17.18
N ALA A 475 -21.70 -13.54 -16.81
CA ALA A 475 -22.87 -12.89 -16.23
C ALA A 475 -22.56 -12.32 -14.82
N ILE A 476 -21.92 -13.10 -13.95
CA ILE A 476 -21.50 -12.66 -12.61
C ILE A 476 -20.54 -11.46 -12.69
N ALA A 477 -19.57 -11.52 -13.59
CA ALA A 477 -18.59 -10.44 -13.78
C ALA A 477 -19.26 -9.13 -14.24
N ARG A 478 -20.26 -9.20 -15.11
CA ARG A 478 -20.98 -8.05 -15.67
C ARG A 478 -21.99 -7.48 -14.68
N GLU A 479 -22.85 -8.34 -14.10
CA GLU A 479 -23.96 -7.93 -13.25
C GLU A 479 -23.54 -7.67 -11.81
N LYS A 480 -22.42 -8.27 -11.38
CA LYS A 480 -21.87 -8.19 -10.01
C LYS A 480 -22.89 -8.61 -8.94
N GLU A 481 -23.87 -9.44 -9.33
CA GLU A 481 -24.96 -9.95 -8.51
C GLU A 481 -25.29 -11.40 -8.95
N ILE A 482 -25.66 -12.27 -8.01
CA ILE A 482 -26.22 -13.59 -8.30
C ILE A 482 -27.73 -13.42 -8.39
N THR A 483 -28.24 -13.25 -9.62
CA THR A 483 -29.68 -13.24 -9.87
C THR A 483 -30.28 -14.63 -9.76
N ALA A 484 -31.61 -14.77 -9.66
CA ALA A 484 -32.28 -16.07 -9.60
C ALA A 484 -31.96 -16.96 -10.82
N GLU A 485 -31.78 -16.34 -11.99
CA GLU A 485 -31.42 -17.03 -13.24
C GLU A 485 -29.99 -17.56 -13.18
N ILE A 486 -29.02 -16.70 -12.75
CA ILE A 486 -27.61 -17.09 -12.57
C ILE A 486 -27.50 -18.18 -11.50
N GLU A 487 -28.25 -18.06 -10.40
CA GLU A 487 -28.26 -19.06 -9.33
C GLU A 487 -28.76 -20.42 -9.83
N GLN A 488 -29.83 -20.45 -10.62
CA GLN A 488 -30.37 -21.70 -11.17
C GLN A 488 -29.40 -22.34 -12.18
N ALA A 489 -28.78 -21.53 -13.04
CA ALA A 489 -27.77 -21.99 -13.99
C ALA A 489 -26.53 -22.56 -13.24
N LEU A 490 -26.07 -21.86 -12.19
CA LEU A 490 -24.93 -22.30 -11.38
C LEU A 490 -25.24 -23.62 -10.65
N LYS A 491 -26.42 -23.79 -10.08
CA LYS A 491 -26.85 -25.05 -9.46
C LYS A 491 -26.82 -26.20 -10.46
N THR A 492 -27.32 -25.97 -11.68
CA THR A 492 -27.34 -26.99 -12.73
C THR A 492 -25.93 -27.38 -13.17
N ALA A 493 -25.06 -26.39 -13.40
CA ALA A 493 -23.67 -26.61 -13.80
C ALA A 493 -22.85 -27.34 -12.71
N ILE A 494 -23.04 -26.99 -11.43
CA ILE A 494 -22.40 -27.73 -10.32
C ILE A 494 -22.87 -29.17 -10.25
N ALA A 495 -24.17 -29.43 -10.43
CA ALA A 495 -24.72 -30.78 -10.42
C ALA A 495 -24.16 -31.62 -11.59
N GLU A 496 -24.04 -31.04 -12.79
CA GLU A 496 -23.42 -31.67 -13.96
C GLU A 496 -21.94 -31.99 -13.69
N PHE A 497 -21.18 -31.05 -13.17
CA PHE A 497 -19.79 -31.29 -12.81
C PHE A 497 -19.63 -32.43 -11.85
N LYS A 498 -20.44 -32.52 -10.80
CA LYS A 498 -20.40 -33.61 -9.81
C LYS A 498 -20.79 -34.97 -10.34
N GLN A 499 -21.58 -35.05 -11.41
CA GLN A 499 -21.90 -36.32 -12.07
C GLN A 499 -20.71 -36.84 -12.88
N GLY A 500 -19.86 -35.95 -13.38
CA GLY A 500 -18.72 -36.33 -14.23
C GLY A 500 -17.45 -36.68 -13.45
N VAL A 501 -17.37 -36.34 -12.16
CA VAL A 501 -16.11 -36.44 -11.37
C VAL A 501 -16.41 -36.98 -9.98
N THR A 502 -15.59 -37.93 -9.53
CA THR A 502 -15.65 -38.51 -8.17
C THR A 502 -14.36 -38.18 -7.42
N TYR A 503 -14.48 -37.52 -6.24
CA TYR A 503 -13.36 -37.12 -5.39
C TYR A 503 -13.31 -37.92 -4.08
#